data_e0e78f3d168cf9db4bde9fb9c2985f3b
#
_entry.id   e0e78f3d168cf9db4bde9fb9c2985f3b
#
_cell.length_a   1.000
_cell.length_b   1.000
_cell.length_c   1.000
_cell.angle_alpha   90.00
_cell.angle_beta   90.00
_cell.angle_gamma   90.00
#
_symmetry.space_group_name_H-M   'P 1'
#
loop_
_entity.id
_entity.type
_entity.pdbx_description
1 polymer ?
#
loop_
_entity_poly.entity_id
_entity_poly.type
_entity_poly.pdbx_seq_one_letter_code
_entity_poly.pdbx_strand_id
1 'polypeptide(L)'
;RIDDIKNNDGENFIIVDGGMNQLVYDGQLKAMRKPAITHIDCSGLIVSRKNRKEYTICGSLCTTSDVIVRDYSLSEPQIGDYLIFHKTGAYTFMEGMSTFLSREMPQIWALKSGDLIILRDRIYTHQFNRRRDG
;
A
#
# COMPACT_ATOMS: atom_id res chain seq x y z
N ARG A 1 -3.03 0.79 -5.86
CA ARG A 1 -4.23 1.35 -6.49
C ARG A 1 -5.36 1.40 -5.46
N ILE A 2 -6.25 2.38 -5.58
CA ILE A 2 -7.48 2.48 -4.77
C ILE A 2 -8.53 1.54 -5.36
N ASP A 3 -9.00 0.59 -4.55
CA ASP A 3 -10.01 -0.40 -4.96
C ASP A 3 -11.40 -0.07 -4.43
N ASP A 4 -11.49 0.62 -3.27
CA ASP A 4 -12.77 1.02 -2.70
C ASP A 4 -12.63 2.27 -1.83
N ILE A 5 -13.72 3.03 -1.70
CA ILE A 5 -13.82 4.22 -0.86
C ILE A 5 -15.14 4.16 -0.11
N LYS A 6 -15.09 4.26 1.21
CA LYS A 6 -16.25 4.15 2.09
C LYS A 6 -16.33 5.30 3.09
N ASN A 7 -17.52 5.65 3.47
CA ASN A 7 -17.77 6.44 4.67
C ASN A 7 -18.55 5.58 5.67
N ASN A 8 -18.07 5.51 6.89
CA ASN A 8 -18.70 4.77 7.97
C ASN A 8 -18.71 5.67 9.21
N ASP A 9 -19.90 6.00 9.70
CA ASP A 9 -20.12 6.85 10.88
C ASP A 9 -19.36 8.18 10.85
N GLY A 10 -19.21 8.78 9.66
CA GLY A 10 -18.52 10.05 9.46
C GLY A 10 -17.01 9.93 9.20
N GLU A 11 -16.42 8.76 9.35
CA GLU A 11 -15.04 8.48 9.00
C GLU A 11 -14.91 7.99 7.55
N ASN A 12 -13.93 8.52 6.83
CA ASN A 12 -13.67 8.12 5.44
C ASN A 12 -12.55 7.08 5.38
N PHE A 13 -12.80 5.99 4.68
CA PHE A 13 -11.86 4.90 4.47
C PHE A 13 -11.53 4.74 3.00
N ILE A 14 -10.27 4.43 2.72
CA ILE A 14 -9.79 3.98 1.42
C ILE A 14 -9.25 2.56 1.58
N ILE A 15 -9.66 1.66 0.70
CA ILE A 15 -9.09 0.31 0.58
C ILE A 15 -8.20 0.30 -0.64
N VAL A 16 -6.94 -0.11 -0.47
CA VAL A 16 -5.99 -0.26 -1.57
C VAL A 16 -5.71 -1.74 -1.87
N ASP A 17 -5.26 -2.04 -3.08
CA ASP A 17 -4.93 -3.39 -3.55
C ASP A 17 -3.73 -4.03 -2.84
N GLY A 18 -2.89 -3.22 -2.20
CA GLY A 18 -1.79 -3.64 -1.32
C GLY A 18 -2.23 -3.79 0.14
N GLY A 19 -1.26 -3.79 1.05
CA GLY A 19 -1.49 -3.86 2.49
C GLY A 19 -0.21 -4.15 3.26
N MET A 20 -0.36 -4.51 4.53
CA MET A 20 0.76 -4.86 5.42
C MET A 20 1.62 -6.03 4.93
N ASN A 21 1.13 -6.82 3.97
CA ASN A 21 1.93 -7.86 3.30
C ASN A 21 2.98 -7.29 2.35
N GLN A 22 2.86 -6.03 1.98
CA GLN A 22 3.75 -5.36 1.02
C GLN A 22 4.46 -4.16 1.61
N LEU A 23 3.81 -3.46 2.55
CA LEU A 23 4.27 -2.20 3.07
C LEU A 23 3.92 -2.05 4.55
N VAL A 24 4.93 -1.99 5.41
CA VAL A 24 4.77 -1.61 6.82
C VAL A 24 5.51 -0.30 7.06
N TYR A 25 4.84 0.68 7.63
CA TYR A 25 5.44 1.97 7.93
C TYR A 25 5.66 2.11 9.45
N ASP A 26 6.87 1.82 9.91
CA ASP A 26 7.22 1.81 11.33
C ASP A 26 6.94 3.15 12.04
N GLY A 27 7.17 4.26 11.36
CA GLY A 27 6.83 5.59 11.89
C GLY A 27 5.34 5.77 12.17
N GLN A 28 4.48 5.11 11.39
CA GLN A 28 3.05 5.08 11.61
C GLN A 28 2.66 4.21 12.80
N LEU A 29 3.26 3.03 12.93
CA LEU A 29 3.02 2.14 14.06
C LEU A 29 3.34 2.80 15.40
N LYS A 30 4.37 3.62 15.42
CA LYS A 30 4.78 4.41 16.60
C LYS A 30 4.06 5.76 16.71
N ALA A 31 3.11 6.05 15.83
CA ALA A 31 2.39 7.33 15.74
C ALA A 31 3.31 8.57 15.63
N MET A 32 4.55 8.39 15.19
CA MET A 32 5.53 9.46 15.14
C MET A 32 5.50 10.25 13.85
N ARG A 33 5.10 9.64 12.73
CA ARG A 33 5.13 10.29 11.42
C ARG A 33 4.17 9.64 10.42
N LYS A 34 3.45 10.47 9.69
CA LYS A 34 2.68 10.01 8.52
C LYS A 34 3.64 9.81 7.33
N PRO A 35 3.44 8.77 6.49
CA PRO A 35 4.23 8.60 5.28
C PRO A 35 4.01 9.77 4.31
N ALA A 36 5.01 10.11 3.52
CA ALA A 36 4.79 10.99 2.37
C ALA A 36 4.13 10.16 1.25
N ILE A 37 2.98 10.62 0.77
CA ILE A 37 2.21 9.95 -0.28
C ILE A 37 2.00 10.92 -1.43
N THR A 38 2.30 10.50 -2.65
CA THR A 38 1.86 11.18 -3.87
C THR A 38 0.60 10.48 -4.38
N HIS A 39 -0.46 11.25 -4.60
CA HIS A 39 -1.70 10.79 -5.18
C HIS A 39 -1.68 11.11 -6.68
N ILE A 40 -1.84 10.09 -7.52
CA ILE A 40 -1.97 10.22 -8.97
C ILE A 40 -3.28 9.59 -9.43
N ASP A 41 -3.89 10.17 -10.44
CA ASP A 41 -5.10 9.62 -11.04
C ASP A 41 -4.80 8.42 -11.97
N CYS A 42 -5.84 7.79 -12.48
CA CYS A 42 -5.71 6.64 -13.38
C CYS A 42 -5.00 6.97 -14.72
N SER A 43 -4.85 8.26 -15.08
CA SER A 43 -4.07 8.71 -16.24
C SER A 43 -2.60 8.97 -15.92
N GLY A 44 -2.20 8.85 -14.64
CA GLY A 44 -0.83 9.08 -14.17
C GLY A 44 -0.51 10.53 -13.83
N LEU A 45 -1.52 11.40 -13.74
CA LEU A 45 -1.32 12.81 -13.39
C LEU A 45 -1.45 13.01 -11.87
N ILE A 46 -0.60 13.89 -11.32
CA ILE A 46 -0.68 14.24 -9.89
C ILE A 46 -2.00 14.94 -9.61
N VAL A 47 -2.75 14.40 -8.64
CA VAL A 47 -4.02 14.96 -8.21
C VAL A 47 -3.78 16.19 -7.33
N SER A 48 -4.26 17.34 -7.79
CA SER A 48 -4.17 18.62 -7.08
C SER A 48 -5.54 19.30 -7.04
N ARG A 49 -6.54 18.63 -6.43
CA ARG A 49 -7.89 19.16 -6.26
C ARG A 49 -7.99 19.99 -4.97
N LYS A 50 -8.91 20.96 -4.92
CA LYS A 50 -8.98 21.91 -3.80
C LYS A 50 -9.60 21.35 -2.53
N ASN A 51 -10.55 20.41 -2.67
CA ASN A 51 -11.29 19.88 -1.53
C ASN A 51 -10.53 18.69 -0.91
N ARG A 52 -9.91 18.92 0.22
CA ARG A 52 -9.20 17.87 0.96
C ARG A 52 -10.06 17.35 2.11
N LYS A 53 -10.05 16.04 2.28
CA LYS A 53 -10.65 15.35 3.43
C LYS A 53 -9.63 14.41 4.04
N GLU A 54 -9.85 14.04 5.29
CA GLU A 54 -9.05 13.02 5.96
C GLU A 54 -9.60 11.62 5.65
N TYR A 55 -8.69 10.68 5.44
CA TYR A 55 -8.97 9.29 5.14
C TYR A 55 -8.08 8.36 5.96
N THR A 56 -8.66 7.27 6.44
CA THR A 56 -7.90 6.12 6.91
C THR A 56 -7.64 5.19 5.73
N ILE A 57 -6.37 4.98 5.38
CA ILE A 57 -5.94 4.14 4.26
C ILE A 57 -5.68 2.74 4.81
N CYS A 58 -6.46 1.78 4.34
CA CYS A 58 -6.40 0.37 4.70
C CYS A 58 -5.91 -0.48 3.53
N GLY A 59 -5.26 -1.58 3.84
CA GLY A 59 -4.92 -2.59 2.85
C GLY A 59 -6.07 -3.55 2.55
N SER A 60 -5.78 -4.55 1.73
CA SER A 60 -6.75 -5.55 1.26
C SER A 60 -6.72 -6.86 2.05
N LEU A 61 -6.00 -6.93 3.16
CA LEU A 61 -5.95 -8.12 4.00
C LEU A 61 -7.19 -8.24 4.90
N CYS A 62 -7.64 -9.44 5.14
CA CYS A 62 -8.78 -9.73 6.03
C CYS A 62 -8.35 -9.64 7.51
N THR A 63 -7.91 -8.47 7.93
CA THR A 63 -7.55 -8.17 9.32
C THR A 63 -7.74 -6.69 9.64
N THR A 64 -8.23 -6.40 10.81
CA THR A 64 -8.42 -5.02 11.31
C THR A 64 -7.09 -4.29 11.55
N SER A 65 -5.97 -5.02 11.57
CA SER A 65 -4.63 -4.45 11.70
C SER A 65 -4.07 -3.90 10.39
N ASP A 66 -4.69 -4.20 9.24
CA ASP A 66 -4.20 -3.77 7.93
C ASP A 66 -4.55 -2.30 7.65
N VAL A 67 -4.03 -1.44 8.51
CA VAL A 67 -4.16 0.03 8.41
C VAL A 67 -2.79 0.61 8.10
N ILE A 68 -2.64 1.17 6.89
CA ILE A 68 -1.37 1.73 6.44
C ILE A 68 -1.15 3.11 7.05
N VAL A 69 -2.18 3.96 7.08
CA VAL A 69 -2.12 5.29 7.70
C VAL A 69 -3.52 5.78 8.08
N ARG A 70 -3.62 6.49 9.21
CA ARG A 70 -4.85 7.14 9.68
C ARG A 70 -4.80 8.65 9.42
N ASP A 71 -6.00 9.22 9.22
CA ASP A 71 -6.21 10.66 9.12
C ASP A 71 -5.28 11.33 8.09
N TYR A 72 -5.15 10.70 6.92
CA TYR A 72 -4.33 11.23 5.84
C TYR A 72 -5.15 12.14 4.93
N SER A 73 -4.69 13.38 4.77
CA SER A 73 -5.39 14.37 3.96
C SER A 73 -5.16 14.12 2.46
N LEU A 74 -6.22 13.78 1.73
CA LEU A 74 -6.21 13.59 0.27
C LEU A 74 -7.24 14.49 -0.41
N SER A 75 -6.98 14.79 -1.67
CA SER A 75 -7.85 15.61 -2.53
C SER A 75 -8.74 14.71 -3.37
N GLU A 76 -10.01 14.53 -2.96
CA GLU A 76 -11.04 13.83 -3.74
C GLU A 76 -10.54 12.54 -4.44
N PRO A 77 -10.07 11.55 -3.70
CA PRO A 77 -9.59 10.30 -4.28
C PRO A 77 -10.74 9.58 -4.99
N GLN A 78 -10.40 8.86 -6.06
CA GLN A 78 -11.34 8.05 -6.83
C GLN A 78 -10.87 6.59 -6.90
N ILE A 79 -11.81 5.67 -7.08
CA ILE A 79 -11.49 4.27 -7.35
C ILE A 79 -10.70 4.21 -8.66
N GLY A 80 -9.59 3.48 -8.65
CA GLY A 80 -8.65 3.37 -9.77
C GLY A 80 -7.44 4.30 -9.67
N ASP A 81 -7.48 5.33 -8.81
CA ASP A 81 -6.32 6.19 -8.54
C ASP A 81 -5.19 5.40 -7.84
N TYR A 82 -3.97 5.95 -7.89
CA TYR A 82 -2.80 5.34 -7.29
C TYR A 82 -2.23 6.19 -6.16
N LEU A 83 -1.79 5.53 -5.10
CA LEU A 83 -1.08 6.13 -3.99
C LEU A 83 0.37 5.65 -3.99
N ILE A 84 1.31 6.57 -4.19
CA ILE A 84 2.75 6.29 -4.19
C ILE A 84 3.30 6.65 -2.81
N PHE A 85 3.69 5.64 -2.05
CA PHE A 85 4.29 5.81 -0.73
C PHE A 85 5.80 6.03 -0.89
N HIS A 86 6.29 7.17 -0.37
CA HIS A 86 7.70 7.54 -0.46
C HIS A 86 8.48 7.07 0.76
N LYS A 87 9.82 7.02 0.60
CA LYS A 87 10.77 6.69 1.67
C LYS A 87 10.51 5.31 2.30
N THR A 88 10.07 4.39 1.48
CA THR A 88 9.83 3.00 1.83
C THR A 88 11.12 2.20 1.62
N GLY A 89 11.99 2.20 2.62
CA GLY A 89 13.28 1.49 2.57
C GLY A 89 13.18 0.01 2.92
N ALA A 90 14.34 -0.63 3.17
CA ALA A 90 14.47 -2.07 3.36
C ALA A 90 13.54 -2.64 4.45
N TYR A 91 13.40 -1.97 5.57
CA TYR A 91 12.52 -2.42 6.67
C TYR A 91 11.06 -2.44 6.28
N THR A 92 10.59 -1.44 5.52
CA THR A 92 9.19 -1.24 5.19
C THR A 92 8.56 -2.42 4.48
N PHE A 93 9.30 -3.11 3.61
CA PHE A 93 8.77 -4.27 2.89
C PHE A 93 9.19 -5.62 3.49
N MET A 94 10.25 -5.64 4.34
CA MET A 94 10.74 -6.87 4.97
C MET A 94 9.97 -7.24 6.25
N GLU A 95 9.44 -6.26 6.96
CA GLU A 95 8.68 -6.47 8.21
C GLU A 95 7.21 -6.81 7.97
N GLY A 96 6.79 -6.89 6.72
CA GLY A 96 5.42 -7.17 6.35
C GLY A 96 5.00 -8.61 6.64
N MET A 97 3.68 -8.83 6.82
CA MET A 97 3.07 -10.16 6.96
C MET A 97 3.00 -10.88 5.60
N SER A 98 4.15 -11.12 4.99
CA SER A 98 4.28 -11.55 3.60
C SER A 98 3.65 -12.90 3.26
N THR A 99 3.44 -13.78 4.26
CA THR A 99 2.82 -15.11 4.04
C THR A 99 1.33 -15.15 4.40
N PHE A 100 0.75 -14.04 4.92
CA PHE A 100 -0.64 -14.00 5.33
C PHE A 100 -1.57 -14.08 4.12
N LEU A 101 -2.56 -14.97 4.19
CA LEU A 101 -3.53 -15.27 3.13
C LEU A 101 -2.92 -15.68 1.78
N SER A 102 -1.69 -16.18 1.78
CA SER A 102 -0.97 -16.58 0.57
C SER A 102 -0.88 -15.50 -0.51
N ARG A 103 -0.87 -14.21 -0.09
CA ARG A 103 -0.69 -13.08 -0.99
C ARG A 103 0.68 -13.11 -1.64
N GLU A 104 0.76 -12.62 -2.86
CA GLU A 104 2.04 -12.47 -3.56
C GLU A 104 2.91 -11.40 -2.90
N MET A 105 4.21 -11.65 -2.80
CA MET A 105 5.17 -10.61 -2.44
C MET A 105 5.34 -9.64 -3.62
N PRO A 106 5.54 -8.34 -3.36
CA PRO A 106 5.67 -7.34 -4.40
C PRO A 106 6.92 -7.53 -5.25
N GLN A 107 6.85 -7.10 -6.49
CA GLN A 107 8.04 -6.91 -7.33
C GLN A 107 8.90 -5.77 -6.78
N ILE A 108 10.21 -5.90 -6.95
CA ILE A 108 11.16 -4.82 -6.68
C ILE A 108 11.82 -4.42 -7.99
N TRP A 109 11.72 -3.14 -8.29
CA TRP A 109 12.29 -2.54 -9.47
C TRP A 109 13.36 -1.52 -9.10
N ALA A 110 14.42 -1.41 -9.89
CA ALA A 110 15.35 -0.31 -9.85
C ALA A 110 15.20 0.54 -11.11
N LEU A 111 15.26 1.86 -10.92
CA LEU A 111 15.40 2.80 -12.02
C LEU A 111 16.88 3.20 -12.11
N LYS A 112 17.56 2.83 -13.20
CA LYS A 112 18.96 3.16 -13.42
C LYS A 112 19.13 3.78 -14.81
N SER A 113 19.60 5.01 -14.86
CA SER A 113 19.86 5.74 -16.13
C SER A 113 18.64 5.83 -17.07
N GLY A 114 17.43 5.81 -16.53
CA GLY A 114 16.17 5.82 -17.30
C GLY A 114 15.59 4.42 -17.60
N ASP A 115 16.34 3.36 -17.35
CA ASP A 115 15.89 1.98 -17.55
C ASP A 115 15.31 1.39 -16.28
N LEU A 116 14.19 0.66 -16.41
CA LEU A 116 13.58 -0.12 -15.34
C LEU A 116 14.17 -1.53 -15.32
N ILE A 117 14.76 -1.92 -14.19
CA ILE A 117 15.38 -3.22 -13.98
C ILE A 117 14.65 -3.96 -12.88
N ILE A 118 14.18 -5.18 -13.14
CA ILE A 118 13.59 -6.05 -12.09
C ILE A 118 14.73 -6.57 -11.22
N LEU A 119 14.75 -6.19 -9.93
CA LEU A 119 15.67 -6.72 -8.93
C LEU A 119 15.12 -8.00 -8.28
N ARG A 120 13.80 -8.08 -8.12
CA ARG A 120 13.11 -9.25 -7.60
C ARG A 120 11.73 -9.35 -8.23
N ASP A 121 11.43 -10.50 -8.80
CA ASP A 121 10.10 -10.78 -9.33
C ASP A 121 9.13 -11.16 -8.22
N ARG A 122 7.86 -11.33 -8.54
CA ARG A 122 6.81 -11.77 -7.63
C ARG A 122 7.16 -13.13 -7.04
N ILE A 123 6.91 -13.27 -5.75
CA ILE A 123 7.03 -14.55 -5.06
C ILE A 123 5.63 -15.01 -4.65
N TYR A 124 5.24 -16.18 -5.12
CA TYR A 124 3.95 -16.78 -4.80
C TYR A 124 4.04 -17.48 -3.44
N THR A 125 3.56 -16.82 -2.39
CA THR A 125 3.76 -17.27 -1.01
C THR A 125 2.95 -18.52 -0.65
N HIS A 126 1.94 -18.91 -1.43
CA HIS A 126 1.24 -20.19 -1.27
C HIS A 126 2.19 -21.39 -1.36
N GLN A 127 3.35 -21.24 -2.00
CA GLN A 127 4.36 -22.28 -2.09
C GLN A 127 4.96 -22.64 -0.72
N PHE A 128 4.97 -21.72 0.23
CA PHE A 128 5.44 -21.97 1.60
C PHE A 128 4.47 -22.86 2.39
N ASN A 129 3.20 -22.89 1.99
CA ASN A 129 2.13 -23.64 2.64
C ASN A 129 1.87 -25.00 1.97
N ARG A 130 2.61 -25.37 0.92
CA ARG A 130 2.47 -26.66 0.26
C ARG A 130 3.13 -27.75 1.09
N ARG A 131 2.42 -28.89 1.20
CA ARG A 131 3.04 -30.12 1.65
C ARG A 131 4.16 -30.46 0.65
N ARG A 132 5.37 -30.68 1.14
CA ARG A 132 6.42 -31.31 0.33
C ARG A 132 5.99 -32.74 0.13
N ASP A 133 5.63 -33.09 -1.08
CA ASP A 133 5.50 -34.51 -1.46
C ASP A 133 6.89 -35.14 -1.32
N GLY A 134 7.00 -36.12 -0.40
CA GLY A 134 8.24 -36.83 -0.12
C GLY A 134 8.63 -37.73 -1.26
#